data_f5e356024cc62d813397ae6941acea9f
#
_entry.id   f5e356024cc62d813397ae6941acea9f
#
_cell.length_a   1.000
_cell.length_b   1.000
_cell.length_c   1.000
_cell.angle_alpha   90.00
_cell.angle_beta   90.00
_cell.angle_gamma   90.00
#
_symmetry.space_group_name_H-M   'P 1'
#
loop_
_entity.id
_entity.type
_entity.pdbx_description
1 polymer ?
#
loop_
_entity_poly.entity_id
_entity_poly.type
_entity_poly.pdbx_seq_one_letter_code
_entity_poly.pdbx_strand_id
1 'polypeptide(L)'
;MKFLFRFINPIVRLILKSPIHFLISHQILLFRVVGRRSKRIFEIPASFAHINDSLVCVTLRENLWWKNFKNIETQEIYFKGKKINKNISINFTDNAFVREKLKELIEHNPIDAFFAGVKLDKNKAPNSADLDKAAELHTVIILT
;
A
#
# COMPACT_ATOMS: atom_id res chain seq x y z
N MET A 1 4.14 -16.63 -0.60
CA MET A 1 3.30 -15.44 -0.31
C MET A 1 2.51 -14.93 -1.51
N LYS A 2 3.08 -14.84 -2.71
CA LYS A 2 2.34 -14.42 -3.92
C LYS A 2 1.08 -15.29 -4.19
N PHE A 3 1.17 -16.57 -3.90
CA PHE A 3 0.06 -17.52 -4.07
C PHE A 3 -1.10 -17.25 -3.10
N LEU A 4 -0.79 -16.95 -1.85
CA LEU A 4 -1.80 -16.64 -0.82
C LEU A 4 -2.61 -15.38 -1.19
N PHE A 5 -1.94 -14.33 -1.66
CA PHE A 5 -2.59 -13.10 -2.10
C PHE A 5 -3.52 -13.30 -3.30
N ARG A 6 -3.21 -14.26 -4.17
CA ARG A 6 -4.05 -14.58 -5.33
C ARG A 6 -5.46 -15.05 -4.92
N PHE A 7 -5.57 -15.74 -3.78
CA PHE A 7 -6.86 -16.22 -3.26
C PHE A 7 -7.52 -15.21 -2.33
N ILE A 8 -6.73 -14.49 -1.53
CA ILE A 8 -7.26 -13.51 -0.57
C ILE A 8 -7.76 -12.25 -1.28
N ASN A 9 -7.05 -11.77 -2.30
CA ASN A 9 -7.40 -10.53 -3.00
C ASN A 9 -8.83 -10.46 -3.53
N PRO A 10 -9.40 -11.51 -4.17
CA PRO A 10 -10.79 -11.46 -4.62
C PRO A 10 -11.79 -11.28 -3.48
N ILE A 11 -11.56 -11.93 -2.35
CA ILE A 11 -12.42 -11.84 -1.17
C ILE A 11 -12.31 -10.43 -0.55
N VAL A 12 -11.10 -9.92 -0.38
CA VAL A 12 -10.85 -8.58 0.14
C VAL A 12 -11.50 -7.52 -0.76
N ARG A 13 -11.37 -7.66 -2.07
CA ARG A 13 -12.02 -6.76 -3.03
C ARG A 13 -13.54 -6.76 -2.89
N LEU A 14 -14.13 -7.94 -2.74
CA LEU A 14 -15.57 -8.08 -2.55
C LEU A 14 -16.03 -7.42 -1.27
N ILE A 15 -15.31 -7.62 -0.17
CA ILE A 15 -15.63 -7.00 1.13
C ILE A 15 -15.51 -5.47 1.03
N LEU A 16 -14.43 -4.95 0.44
CA LEU A 16 -14.20 -3.50 0.33
C LEU A 16 -15.27 -2.77 -0.49
N LYS A 17 -15.93 -3.46 -1.40
CA LYS A 17 -17.01 -2.93 -2.22
C LYS A 17 -18.39 -3.16 -1.63
N SER A 18 -18.51 -3.92 -0.55
CA SER A 18 -19.77 -4.29 0.09
C SER A 18 -20.11 -3.38 1.27
N PRO A 19 -21.35 -3.42 1.78
CA PRO A 19 -21.72 -2.69 3.00
C PRO A 19 -20.91 -3.06 4.24
N ILE A 20 -20.27 -4.24 4.26
CA ILE A 20 -19.45 -4.70 5.38
C ILE A 20 -17.97 -4.29 5.26
N HIS A 21 -17.66 -3.35 4.36
CA HIS A 21 -16.28 -2.84 4.17
C HIS A 21 -15.62 -2.36 5.48
N PHE A 22 -16.42 -1.93 6.47
CA PHE A 22 -15.93 -1.43 7.75
C PHE A 22 -15.04 -2.43 8.50
N LEU A 23 -15.16 -3.72 8.21
CA LEU A 23 -14.35 -4.76 8.84
C LEU A 23 -12.85 -4.61 8.55
N ILE A 24 -12.49 -4.12 7.38
CA ILE A 24 -11.09 -4.02 6.93
C ILE A 24 -10.72 -2.65 6.37
N SER A 25 -11.68 -1.77 6.12
CA SER A 25 -11.43 -0.48 5.45
C SER A 25 -10.67 0.53 6.28
N HIS A 26 -10.45 0.25 7.57
CA HIS A 26 -9.61 1.09 8.42
C HIS A 26 -8.11 0.87 8.20
N GLN A 27 -7.73 -0.21 7.51
CA GLN A 27 -6.33 -0.56 7.23
C GLN A 27 -6.06 -0.85 5.74
N ILE A 28 -7.09 -1.09 4.94
CA ILE A 28 -6.93 -1.50 3.54
C ILE A 28 -7.81 -0.64 2.64
N LEU A 29 -7.21 -0.09 1.60
CA LEU A 29 -7.90 0.57 0.50
C LEU A 29 -7.75 -0.25 -0.79
N LEU A 30 -8.52 0.11 -1.81
CA LEU A 30 -8.49 -0.58 -3.10
C LEU A 30 -8.13 0.43 -4.20
N PHE A 31 -6.99 0.21 -4.85
CA PHE A 31 -6.61 0.98 -6.04
C PHE A 31 -7.34 0.46 -7.26
N ARG A 32 -7.95 1.36 -8.02
CA ARG A 32 -8.49 1.06 -9.35
C ARG A 32 -7.45 1.44 -10.41
N VAL A 33 -6.60 0.50 -10.73
CA VAL A 33 -5.45 0.73 -11.62
C VAL A 33 -5.85 0.54 -13.08
N VAL A 34 -5.53 1.51 -13.93
CA VAL A 34 -5.68 1.37 -15.39
C VAL A 34 -4.31 1.04 -15.99
N GLY A 35 -4.19 -0.12 -16.61
CA GLY A 35 -2.94 -0.53 -17.24
C GLY A 35 -2.55 0.44 -18.37
N ARG A 36 -1.32 0.94 -18.33
CA ARG A 36 -0.83 1.92 -19.29
C ARG A 36 -0.80 1.39 -20.73
N ARG A 37 -0.45 0.12 -20.87
CA ARG A 37 -0.34 -0.55 -22.19
C ARG A 37 -1.63 -1.29 -22.55
N SER A 38 -2.12 -2.13 -21.63
CA SER A 38 -3.27 -3.00 -21.89
C SER A 38 -4.62 -2.29 -21.85
N LYS A 39 -4.69 -1.12 -21.18
CA LYS A 39 -5.93 -0.39 -20.85
C LYS A 39 -6.92 -1.19 -20.00
N ARG A 40 -6.50 -2.34 -19.50
CA ARG A 40 -7.30 -3.15 -18.57
C ARG A 40 -7.35 -2.47 -17.22
N ILE A 41 -8.47 -2.68 -16.52
CA ILE A 41 -8.69 -2.17 -15.17
C ILE A 41 -8.42 -3.28 -14.17
N PHE A 42 -7.56 -2.98 -13.20
CA PHE A 42 -7.23 -3.89 -12.10
C PHE A 42 -7.67 -3.25 -10.79
N GLU A 43 -8.09 -4.05 -9.84
CA GLU A 43 -8.37 -3.61 -8.48
C GLU A 43 -7.37 -4.26 -7.53
N ILE A 44 -6.52 -3.43 -6.90
CA ILE A 44 -5.41 -3.88 -6.08
C ILE A 44 -5.64 -3.42 -4.63
N PRO A 45 -5.84 -4.34 -3.68
CA PRO A 45 -5.90 -3.99 -2.27
C PRO A 45 -4.50 -3.66 -1.73
N ALA A 46 -4.43 -2.61 -0.93
CA ALA A 46 -3.19 -2.18 -0.31
C ALA A 46 -3.45 -1.69 1.12
N SER A 47 -2.56 -2.06 2.02
CA SER A 47 -2.55 -1.51 3.37
C SER A 47 -2.17 -0.04 3.32
N PHE A 48 -2.76 0.76 4.19
CA PHE A 48 -2.46 2.18 4.29
C PHE A 48 -2.35 2.63 5.74
N ALA A 49 -1.59 3.70 5.94
CA ALA A 49 -1.61 4.50 7.15
C ALA A 49 -2.09 5.91 6.82
N HIS A 50 -2.99 6.44 7.63
CA HIS A 50 -3.42 7.84 7.52
C HIS A 50 -2.49 8.70 8.37
N ILE A 51 -1.57 9.41 7.71
CA ILE A 51 -0.53 10.20 8.36
C ILE A 51 -0.71 11.66 7.92
N ASN A 52 -1.02 12.53 8.89
CA ASN A 52 -1.45 13.89 8.62
C ASN A 52 -2.65 13.87 7.66
N ASP A 53 -2.63 14.57 6.55
CA ASP A 53 -3.72 14.59 5.57
C ASP A 53 -3.45 13.65 4.38
N SER A 54 -2.54 12.69 4.54
CA SER A 54 -2.13 11.78 3.47
C SER A 54 -2.41 10.33 3.82
N LEU A 55 -2.73 9.54 2.79
CA LEU A 55 -2.75 8.09 2.86
C LEU A 55 -1.42 7.57 2.32
N VAL A 56 -0.71 6.81 3.14
CA VAL A 56 0.60 6.26 2.79
C VAL A 56 0.48 4.76 2.59
N CYS A 57 0.86 4.29 1.41
CA CYS A 57 0.91 2.88 1.06
C CYS A 57 2.34 2.51 0.65
N VAL A 58 2.71 1.26 0.88
CA VAL A 58 4.02 0.74 0.48
C VAL A 58 3.82 -0.59 -0.24
N THR A 59 4.54 -0.79 -1.32
CA THR A 59 4.51 -2.04 -2.09
C THR A 59 5.91 -2.46 -2.49
N LEU A 60 6.09 -3.76 -2.80
CA LEU A 60 7.37 -4.24 -3.31
C LEU A 60 7.70 -3.56 -4.64
N ARG A 61 8.94 -3.09 -4.76
CA ARG A 61 9.44 -2.42 -5.96
C ARG A 61 9.37 -3.32 -7.20
N GLU A 62 9.53 -4.62 -7.03
CA GLU A 62 9.43 -5.62 -8.11
C GLU A 62 8.01 -5.79 -8.67
N ASN A 63 6.97 -5.39 -7.94
CA ASN A 63 5.61 -5.43 -8.44
C ASN A 63 5.44 -4.50 -9.63
N LEU A 64 4.66 -4.94 -10.62
CA LEU A 64 4.51 -4.17 -11.86
C LEU A 64 3.37 -3.14 -11.79
N TRP A 65 2.37 -3.39 -10.95
CA TRP A 65 1.14 -2.61 -10.95
C TRP A 65 1.34 -1.13 -10.57
N TRP A 66 2.23 -0.81 -9.64
CA TRP A 66 2.49 0.57 -9.23
C TRP A 66 3.16 1.40 -10.34
N LYS A 67 3.79 0.75 -11.29
CA LYS A 67 4.44 1.42 -12.43
C LYS A 67 3.42 2.14 -13.33
N ASN A 68 2.15 1.74 -13.26
CA ASN A 68 1.06 2.43 -13.97
C ASN A 68 0.77 3.81 -13.37
N PHE A 69 1.28 4.12 -12.19
CA PHE A 69 1.11 5.42 -11.54
C PHE A 69 2.15 6.45 -11.95
N LYS A 70 3.15 6.05 -12.73
CA LYS A 70 4.13 7.00 -13.27
C LYS A 70 3.44 7.97 -14.22
N ASN A 71 3.72 9.28 -14.04
CA ASN A 71 3.21 10.35 -14.89
C ASN A 71 1.70 10.55 -14.87
N ILE A 72 1.03 10.14 -13.79
CA ILE A 72 -0.37 10.52 -13.53
C ILE A 72 -0.43 11.44 -12.32
N GLU A 73 -1.43 12.32 -12.29
CA GLU A 73 -1.62 13.30 -11.23
C GLU A 73 -2.61 12.82 -10.18
N THR A 74 -3.63 12.06 -10.62
CA THR A 74 -4.72 11.58 -9.75
C THR A 74 -4.94 10.10 -9.93
N GLN A 75 -5.45 9.46 -8.88
CA GLN A 75 -5.77 8.04 -8.86
C GLN A 75 -7.11 7.80 -8.17
N GLU A 76 -7.94 6.99 -8.80
CA GLU A 76 -9.20 6.54 -8.23
C GLU A 76 -8.96 5.39 -7.25
N ILE A 77 -9.55 5.48 -6.07
CA ILE A 77 -9.50 4.45 -5.04
C ILE A 77 -10.89 4.20 -4.46
N TYR A 78 -11.09 3.00 -3.92
CA TYR A 78 -12.18 2.74 -2.97
C TYR A 78 -11.62 2.91 -1.56
N PHE A 79 -12.16 3.87 -0.83
CA PHE A 79 -11.74 4.22 0.51
C PHE A 79 -12.96 4.33 1.42
N LYS A 80 -12.99 3.51 2.46
CA LYS A 80 -14.11 3.44 3.40
C LYS A 80 -15.48 3.32 2.71
N GLY A 81 -15.55 2.42 1.73
CA GLY A 81 -16.76 2.11 0.99
C GLY A 81 -17.16 3.12 -0.09
N LYS A 82 -16.35 4.13 -0.33
CA LYS A 82 -16.62 5.17 -1.34
C LYS A 82 -15.54 5.20 -2.41
N LYS A 83 -15.95 5.43 -3.65
CA LYS A 83 -15.04 5.66 -4.76
C LYS A 83 -14.67 7.14 -4.80
N ILE A 84 -13.38 7.45 -4.61
CA ILE A 84 -12.87 8.81 -4.57
C ILE A 84 -11.61 8.93 -5.43
N ASN A 85 -11.31 10.16 -5.86
CA ASN A 85 -10.05 10.49 -6.53
C ASN A 85 -9.14 11.22 -5.56
N LYS A 86 -7.86 10.88 -5.58
CA LYS A 86 -6.81 11.51 -4.79
C LYS A 86 -5.64 11.89 -5.69
N ASN A 87 -4.95 12.96 -5.35
CA ASN A 87 -3.65 13.24 -5.92
C ASN A 87 -2.69 12.13 -5.50
N ILE A 88 -1.83 11.70 -6.43
CA ILE A 88 -0.92 10.59 -6.20
C ILE A 88 0.52 10.98 -6.50
N SER A 89 1.43 10.56 -5.64
CA SER A 89 2.86 10.60 -5.89
C SER A 89 3.49 9.27 -5.51
N ILE A 90 4.58 8.92 -6.17
CA ILE A 90 5.34 7.70 -5.91
C ILE A 90 6.81 8.05 -5.66
N ASN A 91 7.45 7.31 -4.76
CA ASN A 91 8.88 7.44 -4.52
C ASN A 91 9.49 6.05 -4.40
N PHE A 92 10.48 5.77 -5.22
CA PHE A 92 11.21 4.50 -5.26
C PHE A 92 12.73 4.71 -5.42
N THR A 93 13.20 5.95 -5.37
CA THR A 93 14.60 6.31 -5.59
C THR A 93 15.28 6.82 -4.33
N ASP A 94 14.55 7.44 -3.42
CA ASP A 94 15.06 7.95 -2.15
C ASP A 94 14.84 6.92 -1.04
N ASN A 95 15.86 6.10 -0.78
CA ASN A 95 15.77 5.04 0.22
C ASN A 95 15.53 5.56 1.64
N ALA A 96 16.06 6.73 1.98
CA ALA A 96 15.82 7.34 3.30
C ALA A 96 14.36 7.72 3.48
N PHE A 97 13.75 8.29 2.46
CA PHE A 97 12.32 8.61 2.45
C PHE A 97 11.44 7.36 2.52
N VAL A 98 11.76 6.35 1.71
CA VAL A 98 11.03 5.06 1.71
C VAL A 98 11.13 4.41 3.09
N ARG A 99 12.31 4.42 3.70
CA ARG A 99 12.55 3.87 5.03
C ARG A 99 11.66 4.53 6.08
N GLU A 100 11.63 5.85 6.07
CA GLU A 100 10.81 6.63 7.02
C GLU A 100 9.32 6.31 6.87
N LYS A 101 8.82 6.31 5.65
CA LYS A 101 7.40 6.02 5.37
C LYS A 101 7.03 4.58 5.70
N LEU A 102 7.91 3.63 5.43
CA LEU A 102 7.71 2.24 5.82
C LEU A 102 7.66 2.09 7.34
N LYS A 103 8.54 2.78 8.06
CA LYS A 103 8.53 2.81 9.53
C LYS A 103 7.20 3.36 10.06
N GLU A 104 6.75 4.50 9.54
CA GLU A 104 5.47 5.10 9.91
C GLU A 104 4.30 4.15 9.65
N LEU A 105 4.28 3.48 8.50
CA LEU A 105 3.24 2.50 8.16
C LEU A 105 3.23 1.33 9.16
N ILE A 106 4.38 0.79 9.50
CA ILE A 106 4.52 -0.32 10.46
C ILE A 106 4.06 0.10 11.86
N GLU A 107 4.38 1.33 12.28
CA GLU A 107 3.94 1.87 13.57
C GLU A 107 2.42 2.00 13.66
N HIS A 108 1.76 2.33 12.55
CA HIS A 108 0.29 2.37 12.47
C HIS A 108 -0.35 0.99 12.32
N ASN A 109 0.26 0.13 11.53
CA ASN A 109 -0.23 -1.20 11.19
C ASN A 109 0.89 -2.24 11.38
N PRO A 110 1.12 -2.74 12.60
CA PRO A 110 2.25 -3.66 12.88
C PRO A 110 2.28 -4.92 12.02
N ILE A 111 1.13 -5.36 11.50
CA ILE A 111 1.06 -6.52 10.59
C ILE A 111 1.88 -6.28 9.30
N ASP A 112 2.06 -5.03 8.88
CA ASP A 112 2.84 -4.70 7.69
C ASP A 112 4.33 -5.01 7.86
N ALA A 113 4.83 -5.08 9.10
CA ALA A 113 6.19 -5.52 9.37
C ALA A 113 6.43 -6.94 8.86
N PHE A 114 5.48 -7.84 9.10
CA PHE A 114 5.56 -9.23 8.62
C PHE A 114 5.67 -9.28 7.09
N PHE A 115 4.82 -8.53 6.39
CA PHE A 115 4.81 -8.51 4.92
C PHE A 115 6.04 -7.82 4.32
N ALA A 116 6.63 -6.87 5.05
CA ALA A 116 7.84 -6.17 4.63
C ALA A 116 9.13 -6.93 4.99
N GLY A 117 9.05 -8.00 5.78
CA GLY A 117 10.21 -8.74 6.25
C GLY A 117 10.99 -8.02 7.35
N VAL A 118 10.29 -7.19 8.14
CA VAL A 118 10.87 -6.41 9.24
C VAL A 118 10.49 -7.03 10.57
N LYS A 119 11.47 -7.36 11.39
CA LYS A 119 11.25 -7.89 12.74
C LYS A 119 10.90 -6.76 13.70
N LEU A 120 9.98 -7.06 14.61
CA LEU A 120 9.60 -6.15 15.70
C LEU A 120 10.19 -6.65 17.03
N ASP A 121 10.57 -5.72 17.89
CA ASP A 121 10.98 -6.02 19.26
C ASP A 121 9.76 -6.18 20.20
N LYS A 122 10.04 -6.35 21.51
CA LYS A 122 8.99 -6.47 22.53
C LYS A 122 8.04 -5.28 22.60
N ASN A 123 8.51 -4.10 22.21
CA ASN A 123 7.75 -2.85 22.20
C ASN A 123 7.14 -2.54 20.83
N LYS A 124 7.16 -3.53 19.91
CA LYS A 124 6.71 -3.38 18.53
C LYS A 124 7.52 -2.36 17.70
N ALA A 125 8.75 -2.07 18.13
CA ALA A 125 9.65 -1.23 17.37
C ALA A 125 10.32 -2.04 16.25
N PRO A 126 10.35 -1.50 15.02
CA PRO A 126 10.95 -2.21 13.89
C PRO A 126 12.47 -2.26 13.98
N ASN A 127 13.05 -3.39 13.58
CA ASN A 127 14.49 -3.57 13.51
C ASN A 127 15.11 -2.64 12.48
N SER A 128 16.13 -1.87 12.87
CA SER A 128 16.74 -0.84 12.02
C SER A 128 17.40 -1.42 10.76
N ALA A 129 18.14 -2.51 10.89
CA ALA A 129 18.81 -3.15 9.74
C ALA A 129 17.79 -3.74 8.75
N ASP A 130 16.72 -4.32 9.27
CA ASP A 130 15.63 -4.84 8.44
C ASP A 130 14.91 -3.72 7.69
N LEU A 131 14.70 -2.57 8.33
CA LEU A 131 14.13 -1.38 7.69
C LEU A 131 15.00 -0.86 6.54
N ASP A 132 16.30 -0.79 6.75
CA ASP A 132 17.25 -0.36 5.70
C ASP A 132 17.12 -1.26 4.47
N LYS A 133 17.12 -2.56 4.70
CA LYS A 133 16.97 -3.57 3.64
C LYS A 133 15.61 -3.50 2.94
N ALA A 134 14.55 -3.36 3.73
CA ALA A 134 13.20 -3.25 3.18
C ALA A 134 13.03 -1.98 2.34
N ALA A 135 13.65 -0.87 2.74
CA ALA A 135 13.58 0.38 1.98
C ALA A 135 14.15 0.25 0.56
N GLU A 136 15.18 -0.57 0.38
CA GLU A 136 15.75 -0.84 -0.95
C GLU A 136 14.82 -1.65 -1.85
N LEU A 137 13.88 -2.38 -1.25
CA LEU A 137 12.98 -3.31 -1.95
C LEU A 137 11.56 -2.77 -2.15
N HIS A 138 11.24 -1.61 -1.60
CA HIS A 138 9.87 -1.08 -1.60
C HIS A 138 9.75 0.25 -2.35
N THR A 139 8.52 0.53 -2.73
CA THR A 139 8.07 1.79 -3.33
C THR A 139 7.00 2.39 -2.44
N VAL A 140 7.06 3.70 -2.19
CA VAL A 140 6.06 4.43 -1.43
C VAL A 140 5.07 5.09 -2.38
N ILE A 141 3.79 4.97 -2.05
CA ILE A 141 2.68 5.63 -2.75
C ILE A 141 1.99 6.55 -1.76
N ILE A 142 1.89 7.82 -2.08
CA ILE A 142 1.23 8.83 -1.24
C ILE A 142 0.02 9.39 -1.98
N LEU A 143 -1.11 9.39 -1.29
CA LEU A 143 -2.39 9.91 -1.78
C LEU A 143 -2.80 11.12 -0.90
N THR A 144 -3.07 12.23 -1.52
CA THR A 144 -3.49 13.46 -0.85
C THR A 144 -4.80 14.03 -1.37
#